data_5b43b1f913087e8bacdd2da8d8df2e63
#
_entry.id   5b43b1f913087e8bacdd2da8d8df2e63
#
_cell.length_a   1.000
_cell.length_b   1.000
_cell.length_c   1.000
_cell.angle_alpha   90.00
_cell.angle_beta   90.00
_cell.angle_gamma   90.00
#
_symmetry.space_group_name_H-M   'P 1'
#
loop_
_entity.id
_entity.type
_entity.pdbx_description
1 polymer ?
#
loop_
_entity_poly.entity_id
_entity_poly.type
_entity_poly.pdbx_seq_one_letter_code
_entity_poly.pdbx_strand_id
1 'polypeptide(L)'
;FGNVLGSSGSVIPLFQQQISFGGPITITHPEATRYFMTISEASQLVIQAGSIGNTCNVYVLNMGNPVSILALAKQMIYLSGHILKTSESNGDDSGIEIQYTGLQQGEKIHEELFIGDNITSTEHPMILEATESFCEWSMVEEILDQLKSQHNLSAEKLRQLLLQFAVDSTHKEN
;
A
#
# COMPACT_ATOMS: atom_id res chain seq x y z
N PHE A 1 6.24 -0.22 -6.44
CA PHE A 1 4.90 0.17 -6.91
C PHE A 1 3.87 -0.01 -5.80
N GLY A 2 2.70 0.70 -5.94
CA GLY A 2 1.61 0.62 -4.97
C GLY A 2 0.68 -0.59 -5.19
N ASN A 3 -0.62 -0.40 -4.97
CA ASN A 3 -1.59 -1.49 -5.07
C ASN A 3 -1.82 -1.91 -6.52
N VAL A 4 -1.93 -3.21 -6.75
CA VAL A 4 -2.25 -3.76 -8.07
C VAL A 4 -3.71 -4.19 -8.12
N LEU A 5 -4.46 -3.66 -9.09
CA LEU A 5 -5.89 -3.93 -9.25
C LEU A 5 -6.15 -5.43 -9.45
N GLY A 6 -7.10 -5.97 -8.69
CA GLY A 6 -7.52 -7.36 -8.81
C GLY A 6 -6.55 -8.40 -8.26
N SER A 7 -5.49 -7.98 -7.56
CA SER A 7 -4.60 -8.91 -6.87
C SER A 7 -5.34 -9.65 -5.74
N SER A 8 -4.91 -10.88 -5.43
CA SER A 8 -5.51 -11.70 -4.37
C SER A 8 -5.45 -10.98 -3.02
N GLY A 9 -6.57 -10.93 -2.30
CA GLY A 9 -6.69 -10.26 -1.01
C GLY A 9 -6.74 -8.73 -1.09
N SER A 10 -6.81 -8.14 -2.30
CA SER A 10 -6.91 -6.68 -2.45
C SER A 10 -8.34 -6.17 -2.26
N VAL A 11 -8.47 -4.84 -2.17
CA VAL A 11 -9.74 -4.15 -1.87
C VAL A 11 -10.85 -4.44 -2.89
N ILE A 12 -10.52 -4.60 -4.18
CA ILE A 12 -11.54 -4.85 -5.22
C ILE A 12 -12.22 -6.21 -5.07
N PRO A 13 -11.49 -7.36 -4.97
CA PRO A 13 -12.12 -8.63 -4.68
C PRO A 13 -12.91 -8.64 -3.36
N LEU A 14 -12.41 -7.95 -2.33
CA LEU A 14 -13.14 -7.81 -1.07
C LEU A 14 -14.48 -7.11 -1.27
N PHE A 15 -14.50 -5.96 -1.94
CA PHE A 15 -15.72 -5.21 -2.21
C PHE A 15 -16.70 -5.99 -3.10
N GLN A 16 -16.19 -6.68 -4.12
CA GLN A 16 -17.02 -7.57 -4.96
C GLN A 16 -17.71 -8.65 -4.12
N GLN A 17 -16.97 -9.29 -3.23
CA GLN A 17 -17.52 -10.30 -2.32
C GLN A 17 -18.57 -9.68 -1.37
N GLN A 18 -18.28 -8.54 -0.75
CA GLN A 18 -19.21 -7.86 0.15
C GLN A 18 -20.51 -7.44 -0.58
N ILE A 19 -20.39 -6.89 -1.78
CA ILE A 19 -21.55 -6.54 -2.61
C ILE A 19 -22.38 -7.79 -2.95
N SER A 20 -21.75 -8.90 -3.32
CA SER A 20 -22.46 -10.15 -3.66
C SER A 20 -23.26 -10.74 -2.49
N PHE A 21 -22.88 -10.43 -1.25
CA PHE A 21 -23.61 -10.80 -0.03
C PHE A 21 -24.65 -9.76 0.42
N GLY A 22 -24.84 -8.68 -0.33
CA GLY A 22 -25.78 -7.61 0.03
C GLY A 22 -25.17 -6.55 0.97
N GLY A 23 -23.87 -6.53 1.13
CA GLY A 23 -23.14 -5.58 1.99
C GLY A 23 -23.01 -6.04 3.45
N PRO A 24 -22.55 -5.17 4.34
CA PRO A 24 -22.01 -3.85 4.04
C PRO A 24 -20.63 -3.90 3.39
N ILE A 25 -20.25 -2.84 2.66
CA ILE A 25 -18.85 -2.61 2.28
C ILE A 25 -18.13 -2.00 3.48
N THR A 26 -16.97 -2.54 3.83
CA THR A 26 -16.15 -2.04 4.94
C THR A 26 -14.96 -1.23 4.43
N ILE A 27 -14.79 -0.02 4.98
CA ILE A 27 -13.68 0.90 4.68
C ILE A 27 -13.03 1.32 5.99
N THR A 28 -11.72 1.40 6.03
CA THR A 28 -10.98 1.74 7.25
C THR A 28 -11.11 3.22 7.62
N HIS A 29 -11.10 4.12 6.64
CA HIS A 29 -11.24 5.56 6.87
C HIS A 29 -11.87 6.26 5.66
N PRO A 30 -12.76 7.27 5.83
CA PRO A 30 -13.44 7.95 4.72
C PRO A 30 -12.48 8.69 3.78
N GLU A 31 -11.36 9.17 4.30
CA GLU A 31 -10.33 9.90 3.52
C GLU A 31 -9.21 8.98 3.03
N ALA A 32 -9.29 7.67 3.23
CA ALA A 32 -8.25 6.75 2.78
C ALA A 32 -8.06 6.82 1.26
N THR A 33 -6.81 6.98 0.84
CA THR A 33 -6.42 6.97 -0.57
C THR A 33 -5.32 5.94 -0.81
N ARG A 34 -5.32 5.33 -2.00
CA ARG A 34 -4.29 4.38 -2.43
C ARG A 34 -3.93 4.63 -3.89
N TYR A 35 -2.70 4.30 -4.24
CA TYR A 35 -2.28 4.29 -5.63
C TYR A 35 -2.56 2.93 -6.26
N PHE A 36 -3.11 2.94 -7.47
CA PHE A 36 -3.44 1.72 -8.18
C PHE A 36 -2.81 1.69 -9.56
N MET A 37 -2.46 0.48 -9.99
CA MET A 37 -2.15 0.17 -11.39
C MET A 37 -2.67 -1.21 -11.74
N THR A 38 -2.78 -1.49 -13.03
CA THR A 38 -3.16 -2.82 -13.52
C THR A 38 -2.00 -3.80 -13.40
N ILE A 39 -2.30 -5.10 -13.38
CA ILE A 39 -1.28 -6.17 -13.40
C ILE A 39 -0.39 -6.03 -14.64
N SER A 40 -1.01 -5.73 -15.79
CA SER A 40 -0.29 -5.57 -17.06
C SER A 40 0.70 -4.41 -17.02
N GLU A 41 0.26 -3.23 -16.54
CA GLU A 41 1.14 -2.06 -16.37
C GLU A 41 2.29 -2.37 -15.41
N ALA A 42 1.98 -2.92 -14.23
CA ALA A 42 3.01 -3.28 -13.25
C ALA A 42 4.04 -4.23 -13.85
N SER A 43 3.60 -5.28 -14.53
CA SER A 43 4.49 -6.29 -15.13
C SER A 43 5.38 -5.70 -16.23
N GLN A 44 4.81 -4.89 -17.11
CA GLN A 44 5.56 -4.25 -18.20
C GLN A 44 6.60 -3.26 -17.66
N LEU A 45 6.21 -2.43 -16.69
CA LEU A 45 7.12 -1.44 -16.08
C LEU A 45 8.24 -2.11 -15.28
N VAL A 46 7.99 -3.24 -14.61
CA VAL A 46 9.02 -4.01 -13.92
C VAL A 46 10.04 -4.59 -14.92
N ILE A 47 9.57 -5.14 -16.05
CA ILE A 47 10.47 -5.65 -17.11
C ILE A 47 11.31 -4.50 -17.68
N GLN A 48 10.70 -3.34 -17.93
CA GLN A 48 11.42 -2.17 -18.43
C GLN A 48 12.42 -1.62 -17.41
N ALA A 49 12.03 -1.51 -16.13
CA ALA A 49 12.94 -1.13 -15.07
C ALA A 49 14.16 -2.07 -15.01
N GLY A 50 13.92 -3.38 -15.16
CA GLY A 50 15.00 -4.37 -15.22
C GLY A 50 15.93 -4.21 -16.42
N SER A 51 15.45 -3.67 -17.56
CA SER A 51 16.25 -3.46 -18.77
C SER A 51 17.12 -2.20 -18.72
N ILE A 52 16.67 -1.15 -18.05
CA ILE A 52 17.39 0.11 -17.89
C ILE A 52 18.23 0.15 -16.60
N GLY A 53 17.95 -0.79 -15.69
CA GLY A 53 18.53 -0.82 -14.36
C GLY A 53 20.00 -1.15 -14.33
N ASN A 54 20.72 -0.46 -13.46
CA ASN A 54 22.08 -0.79 -13.05
C ASN A 54 22.07 -1.42 -11.66
N THR A 55 23.22 -1.91 -11.22
CA THR A 55 23.39 -2.51 -9.90
C THR A 55 23.05 -1.49 -8.79
N CYS A 56 22.28 -1.91 -7.81
CA CYS A 56 21.91 -1.13 -6.61
C CYS A 56 20.95 0.04 -6.80
N ASN A 57 20.29 0.18 -7.96
CA ASN A 57 19.30 1.22 -8.16
C ASN A 57 17.92 0.79 -7.62
N VAL A 58 17.21 1.72 -6.99
CA VAL A 58 15.82 1.55 -6.58
C VAL A 58 14.94 2.30 -7.56
N TYR A 59 14.01 1.60 -8.22
CA TYR A 59 13.09 2.21 -9.16
C TYR A 59 11.70 2.34 -8.54
N VAL A 60 11.11 3.53 -8.72
CA VAL A 60 9.76 3.85 -8.28
C VAL A 60 8.89 4.05 -9.52
N LEU A 61 7.77 3.34 -9.57
CA LEU A 61 6.84 3.49 -10.67
C LEU A 61 5.92 4.70 -10.41
N ASN A 62 5.79 5.56 -11.42
CA ASN A 62 4.83 6.67 -11.36
C ASN A 62 3.41 6.11 -11.41
N MET A 63 2.72 6.19 -10.29
CA MET A 63 1.37 5.64 -10.11
C MET A 63 0.25 6.64 -10.46
N GLY A 64 0.61 7.83 -10.96
CA GLY A 64 -0.36 8.90 -11.22
C GLY A 64 -0.98 9.46 -9.94
N ASN A 65 -2.29 9.72 -9.96
CA ASN A 65 -3.00 10.29 -8.83
C ASN A 65 -3.54 9.21 -7.87
N PRO A 66 -3.53 9.48 -6.56
CA PRO A 66 -4.14 8.57 -5.59
C PRO A 66 -5.66 8.51 -5.76
N VAL A 67 -6.22 7.34 -5.59
CA VAL A 67 -7.66 7.06 -5.71
C VAL A 67 -8.27 6.97 -4.33
N SER A 68 -9.38 7.69 -4.09
CA SER A 68 -10.17 7.57 -2.86
C SER A 68 -10.83 6.19 -2.79
N ILE A 69 -10.60 5.47 -1.69
CA ILE A 69 -11.21 4.15 -1.44
C ILE A 69 -12.73 4.27 -1.31
N LEU A 70 -13.22 5.36 -0.71
CA LEU A 70 -14.65 5.64 -0.63
C LEU A 70 -15.27 5.86 -2.02
N ALA A 71 -14.61 6.62 -2.90
CA ALA A 71 -15.09 6.84 -4.26
C ALA A 71 -15.12 5.52 -5.05
N LEU A 72 -14.08 4.69 -4.92
CA LEU A 72 -14.01 3.37 -5.51
C LEU A 72 -15.17 2.47 -5.04
N ALA A 73 -15.43 2.41 -3.75
CA ALA A 73 -16.53 1.63 -3.18
C ALA A 73 -17.89 2.06 -3.75
N LYS A 74 -18.17 3.36 -3.77
CA LYS A 74 -19.40 3.92 -4.36
C LYS A 74 -19.54 3.54 -5.83
N GLN A 75 -18.48 3.69 -6.60
CA GLN A 75 -18.50 3.34 -8.02
C GLN A 75 -18.77 1.84 -8.23
N MET A 76 -18.17 0.97 -7.41
CA MET A 76 -18.41 -0.48 -7.50
C MET A 76 -19.85 -0.86 -7.15
N ILE A 77 -20.46 -0.22 -6.15
CA ILE A 77 -21.89 -0.40 -5.82
C ILE A 77 -22.74 -0.09 -7.06
N TYR A 78 -22.55 1.09 -7.67
CA TYR A 78 -23.35 1.50 -8.84
C TYR A 78 -23.12 0.60 -10.06
N LEU A 79 -21.88 0.22 -10.34
CA LEU A 79 -21.56 -0.69 -11.45
C LEU A 79 -22.13 -2.09 -11.26
N SER A 80 -22.39 -2.50 -10.01
CA SER A 80 -23.04 -3.77 -9.68
C SER A 80 -24.56 -3.71 -9.72
N GLY A 81 -25.14 -2.56 -10.15
CA GLY A 81 -26.58 -2.35 -10.25
C GLY A 81 -27.28 -2.08 -8.93
N HIS A 82 -26.54 -1.81 -7.88
CA HIS A 82 -27.07 -1.48 -6.56
C HIS A 82 -27.06 0.04 -6.31
N ILE A 83 -27.84 0.47 -5.31
CA ILE A 83 -27.83 1.83 -4.82
C ILE A 83 -27.06 1.90 -3.49
N LEU A 84 -26.46 3.06 -3.21
CA LEU A 84 -25.86 3.31 -1.91
C LEU A 84 -26.97 3.55 -0.87
N LYS A 85 -26.96 2.78 0.22
CA LYS A 85 -27.86 3.02 1.35
C LYS A 85 -27.35 4.23 2.14
N THR A 86 -28.20 5.26 2.23
CA THR A 86 -27.93 6.45 3.04
C THR A 86 -28.96 6.53 4.16
N SER A 87 -28.67 7.26 5.24
CA SER A 87 -29.62 7.49 6.34
C SER A 87 -30.95 8.15 5.89
N GLU A 88 -30.98 8.69 4.68
CA GLU A 88 -32.16 9.32 4.07
C GLU A 88 -33.00 8.35 3.20
N SER A 89 -32.57 7.12 3.05
CA SER A 89 -33.31 6.10 2.28
C SER A 89 -34.54 5.67 3.09
N ASN A 90 -35.66 6.32 2.85
CA ASN A 90 -36.94 6.04 3.50
C ASN A 90 -37.40 4.59 3.23
N GLY A 91 -36.96 3.64 4.04
CA GLY A 91 -37.53 2.29 4.10
C GLY A 91 -37.20 1.33 2.96
N ASP A 92 -36.44 1.73 1.96
CA ASP A 92 -35.94 0.82 0.91
C ASP A 92 -34.67 0.12 1.38
N ASP A 93 -34.80 -1.13 1.77
CA ASP A 93 -33.71 -1.97 2.34
C ASP A 93 -32.81 -2.57 1.27
N SER A 94 -32.99 -2.20 -0.01
CA SER A 94 -32.28 -2.80 -1.16
C SER A 94 -30.89 -2.23 -1.44
N GLY A 95 -30.45 -1.21 -0.68
CA GLY A 95 -29.17 -0.53 -0.87
C GLY A 95 -27.99 -1.19 -0.13
N ILE A 96 -26.78 -0.98 -0.66
CA ILE A 96 -25.54 -1.40 -0.01
C ILE A 96 -25.05 -0.30 0.94
N GLU A 97 -24.85 -0.64 2.22
CA GLU A 97 -24.30 0.24 3.23
C GLU A 97 -22.76 0.28 3.16
N ILE A 98 -22.16 1.43 3.48
CA ILE A 98 -20.73 1.56 3.72
C ILE A 98 -20.50 1.77 5.22
N GLN A 99 -19.69 0.88 5.81
CA GLN A 99 -19.31 0.94 7.22
C GLN A 99 -17.83 1.29 7.40
N TYR A 100 -17.54 2.13 8.39
CA TYR A 100 -16.16 2.49 8.73
C TYR A 100 -15.68 1.66 9.92
N THR A 101 -14.58 0.92 9.70
CA THR A 101 -14.02 0.01 10.71
C THR A 101 -12.96 0.65 11.59
N GLY A 102 -12.47 1.82 11.21
CA GLY A 102 -11.29 2.44 11.80
C GLY A 102 -9.99 1.93 11.20
N LEU A 103 -8.94 2.74 11.32
CA LEU A 103 -7.59 2.38 10.85
C LEU A 103 -7.00 1.27 11.73
N GLN A 104 -6.31 0.33 11.10
CA GLN A 104 -5.52 -0.65 11.81
C GLN A 104 -4.19 -0.04 12.30
N GLN A 105 -3.57 -0.69 13.28
CA GLN A 105 -2.27 -0.22 13.78
C GLN A 105 -1.22 -0.24 12.67
N GLY A 106 -0.63 0.93 12.37
CA GLY A 106 0.35 1.10 11.30
C GLY A 106 -0.24 1.38 9.92
N GLU A 107 -1.57 1.40 9.78
CA GLU A 107 -2.21 1.76 8.52
C GLU A 107 -2.16 3.29 8.30
N LYS A 108 -1.70 3.72 7.11
CA LYS A 108 -1.69 5.13 6.72
C LYS A 108 -3.01 5.51 6.03
N ILE A 109 -3.50 6.73 6.28
CA ILE A 109 -4.65 7.30 5.55
C ILE A 109 -4.24 7.51 4.08
N HIS A 110 -3.08 8.13 3.86
CA HIS A 110 -2.52 8.37 2.54
C HIS A 110 -1.20 7.62 2.39
N GLU A 111 -1.06 6.88 1.31
CA GLU A 111 0.19 6.21 0.98
C GLU A 111 1.18 7.19 0.36
N GLU A 112 2.45 7.03 0.71
CA GLU A 112 3.57 7.72 0.10
C GLU A 112 4.22 6.79 -0.91
N LEU A 113 4.47 7.28 -2.13
CA LEU A 113 5.11 6.45 -3.17
C LEU A 113 6.60 6.23 -2.87
N PHE A 114 7.21 7.16 -2.16
CA PHE A 114 8.63 7.15 -1.80
C PHE A 114 8.86 7.96 -0.53
N ILE A 115 9.98 7.69 0.12
CA ILE A 115 10.45 8.41 1.31
C ILE A 115 11.72 9.17 0.89
N GLY A 116 11.68 10.51 0.94
CA GLY A 116 12.81 11.38 0.60
C GLY A 116 12.64 12.19 -0.68
N ASP A 117 13.55 13.13 -0.91
CA ASP A 117 13.49 14.12 -2.00
C ASP A 117 14.40 13.77 -3.19
N ASN A 118 15.20 12.70 -3.10
CA ASN A 118 16.22 12.35 -4.08
C ASN A 118 15.66 11.42 -5.17
N ILE A 119 14.85 11.99 -6.06
CA ILE A 119 14.26 11.26 -7.18
C ILE A 119 14.71 11.89 -8.48
N THR A 120 15.17 11.05 -9.39
CA THR A 120 15.56 11.45 -10.74
C THR A 120 14.71 10.75 -11.79
N SER A 121 14.49 11.43 -12.91
CA SER A 121 13.80 10.84 -14.05
C SER A 121 14.71 9.85 -14.77
N THR A 122 14.13 8.75 -15.27
CA THR A 122 14.82 7.81 -16.16
C THR A 122 14.46 8.09 -17.62
N GLU A 123 14.98 7.27 -18.54
CA GLU A 123 14.57 7.31 -19.95
C GLU A 123 13.07 6.99 -20.14
N HIS A 124 12.46 6.30 -19.19
CA HIS A 124 11.06 5.94 -19.24
C HIS A 124 10.21 6.89 -18.38
N PRO A 125 9.17 7.56 -18.94
CA PRO A 125 8.42 8.59 -18.22
C PRO A 125 7.65 8.09 -16.99
N MET A 126 7.38 6.79 -16.92
CA MET A 126 6.67 6.16 -15.81
C MET A 126 7.60 5.47 -14.79
N ILE A 127 8.92 5.55 -14.99
CA ILE A 127 9.92 4.96 -14.09
C ILE A 127 10.83 6.06 -13.57
N LEU A 128 10.86 6.21 -12.27
CA LEU A 128 11.74 7.14 -11.56
C LEU A 128 12.82 6.34 -10.84
N GLU A 129 13.99 6.91 -10.66
CA GLU A 129 15.07 6.36 -9.87
C GLU A 129 15.15 7.09 -8.54
N ALA A 130 15.08 6.35 -7.44
CA ALA A 130 15.24 6.86 -6.10
C ALA A 130 16.65 6.55 -5.59
N THR A 131 17.31 7.55 -5.03
CA THR A 131 18.55 7.36 -4.27
C THR A 131 18.16 7.24 -2.80
N GLU A 132 18.22 6.02 -2.28
CA GLU A 132 17.90 5.73 -0.89
C GLU A 132 19.18 5.46 -0.10
N SER A 133 19.16 5.81 1.19
CA SER A 133 20.19 5.37 2.12
C SER A 133 20.14 3.85 2.26
N PHE A 134 21.29 3.24 2.41
CA PHE A 134 21.41 1.79 2.60
C PHE A 134 22.23 1.47 3.84
N CYS A 135 21.99 0.31 4.40
CA CYS A 135 22.78 -0.24 5.48
C CYS A 135 23.84 -1.20 4.96
N GLU A 136 25.03 -1.14 5.52
CA GLU A 136 26.06 -2.14 5.25
C GLU A 136 25.56 -3.54 5.63
N TRP A 137 25.87 -4.53 4.80
CA TRP A 137 25.42 -5.91 5.02
C TRP A 137 25.80 -6.44 6.41
N SER A 138 26.97 -6.10 6.90
CA SER A 138 27.44 -6.49 8.24
C SER A 138 26.50 -6.07 9.37
N MET A 139 25.89 -4.88 9.28
CA MET A 139 24.88 -4.42 10.25
C MET A 139 23.60 -5.24 10.15
N VAL A 140 23.15 -5.52 8.92
CA VAL A 140 21.95 -6.34 8.70
C VAL A 140 22.19 -7.76 9.25
N GLU A 141 23.36 -8.33 9.03
CA GLU A 141 23.75 -9.67 9.51
C GLU A 141 23.76 -9.74 11.05
N GLU A 142 24.33 -8.75 11.72
CA GLU A 142 24.28 -8.65 13.18
C GLU A 142 22.86 -8.68 13.75
N ILE A 143 21.94 -7.96 13.13
CA ILE A 143 20.55 -7.91 13.58
C ILE A 143 19.83 -9.22 13.30
N LEU A 144 20.06 -9.82 12.14
CA LEU A 144 19.52 -11.14 11.82
C LEU A 144 20.01 -12.20 12.82
N ASP A 145 21.26 -12.13 13.25
CA ASP A 145 21.81 -13.06 14.23
C ASP A 145 21.25 -12.79 15.65
N GLN A 146 21.04 -11.53 16.01
CA GLN A 146 20.32 -11.19 17.24
C GLN A 146 18.89 -11.72 17.23
N LEU A 147 18.15 -11.56 16.12
CA LEU A 147 16.80 -12.09 15.95
C LEU A 147 16.76 -13.61 16.01
N LYS A 148 17.70 -14.30 15.37
CA LYS A 148 17.82 -15.76 15.40
C LYS A 148 18.18 -16.30 16.79
N SER A 149 19.06 -15.61 17.53
CA SER A 149 19.51 -16.06 18.84
C SER A 149 18.46 -15.91 19.94
N GLN A 150 17.47 -15.05 19.74
CA GLN A 150 16.46 -14.70 20.74
C GLN A 150 15.10 -15.31 20.41
N HIS A 151 14.98 -16.64 20.46
CA HIS A 151 13.76 -17.41 20.11
C HIS A 151 12.50 -17.08 20.94
N ASN A 152 12.61 -16.32 22.04
CA ASN A 152 11.52 -16.03 22.98
C ASN A 152 11.34 -14.53 23.25
N LEU A 153 11.61 -13.65 22.26
CA LEU A 153 11.30 -12.23 22.42
C LEU A 153 9.78 -12.02 22.52
N SER A 154 9.38 -11.20 23.48
CA SER A 154 8.01 -10.68 23.47
C SER A 154 7.82 -9.79 22.22
N ALA A 155 6.59 -9.70 21.73
CA ALA A 155 6.25 -8.85 20.57
C ALA A 155 6.73 -7.39 20.77
N GLU A 156 6.66 -6.88 22.00
CA GLU A 156 7.12 -5.53 22.35
C GLU A 156 8.64 -5.38 22.20
N LYS A 157 9.43 -6.34 22.70
CA LYS A 157 10.89 -6.32 22.55
C LYS A 157 11.32 -6.48 21.09
N LEU A 158 10.63 -7.34 20.32
CA LEU A 158 10.86 -7.50 18.90
C LEU A 158 10.60 -6.18 18.16
N ARG A 159 9.49 -5.53 18.46
CA ARG A 159 9.15 -4.22 17.90
C ARG A 159 10.18 -3.16 18.21
N GLN A 160 10.64 -3.07 19.47
CA GLN A 160 11.66 -2.11 19.89
C GLN A 160 12.99 -2.34 19.15
N LEU A 161 13.42 -3.58 19.00
CA LEU A 161 14.64 -3.92 18.27
C LEU A 161 14.56 -3.50 16.80
N LEU A 162 13.43 -3.80 16.13
CA LEU A 162 13.22 -3.44 14.73
C LEU A 162 13.13 -1.91 14.54
N LEU A 163 12.47 -1.19 15.45
CA LEU A 163 12.39 0.27 15.41
C LEU A 163 13.76 0.93 15.63
N GLN A 164 14.53 0.43 16.60
CA GLN A 164 15.89 0.93 16.84
C GLN A 164 16.75 0.77 15.59
N PHE A 165 16.70 -0.38 14.94
CA PHE A 165 17.41 -0.60 13.67
C PHE A 165 16.96 0.37 12.57
N ALA A 166 15.66 0.57 12.39
CA ALA A 166 15.13 1.49 11.39
C ALA A 166 15.59 2.94 11.64
N VAL A 167 15.68 3.38 12.91
CA VAL A 167 16.15 4.72 13.29
C VAL A 167 17.67 4.84 13.11
N ASP A 168 18.42 3.85 13.55
CA ASP A 168 19.91 3.88 13.44
C ASP A 168 20.36 3.84 11.98
N SER A 169 19.59 3.23 11.09
CA SER A 169 19.86 3.20 9.66
C SER A 169 19.63 4.55 8.97
N THR A 170 18.76 5.41 9.52
CA THR A 170 18.46 6.74 8.94
C THR A 170 19.39 7.85 9.46
N HIS A 171 20.13 7.63 10.55
CA HIS A 171 20.96 8.66 11.20
C HIS A 171 22.47 8.61 10.88
N LYS A 172 22.92 7.73 10.00
CA LYS A 172 24.35 7.62 9.62
C LYS A 172 24.77 8.44 8.40
N GLU A 173 23.94 9.37 7.96
CA GLU A 173 24.33 10.40 6.99
C GLU A 173 24.55 11.74 7.70
N ASN A 174 25.77 11.94 8.27
CA ASN A 174 26.41 13.23 8.53
C ASN A 174 27.93 13.07 8.45
#